data_b8b75b8072e61099a40826e515b2ef72
#
_entry.id   b8b75b8072e61099a40826e515b2ef72
#
_cell.length_a   1.000
_cell.length_b   1.000
_cell.length_c   1.000
_cell.angle_alpha   90.00
_cell.angle_beta   90.00
_cell.angle_gamma   90.00
#
_symmetry.space_group_name_H-M   'P 1'
#
loop_
_entity.id
_entity.type
_entity.pdbx_description
1 polymer ?
#
loop_
_entity_poly.entity_id
_entity_poly.type
_entity_poly.pdbx_seq_one_letter_code
_entity_poly.pdbx_strand_id
1 'polypeptide(L)'
;VQWSEWAEDIRLRWQNALDYYREEMYFEIEFQEYMQFKFRQQWMKLKAYANEKGIQIIGDIPIYVAMDSADTWANPWLFKLDEKNCRHRWPDASGWIFRDWSALGKPAV
;
A
#
# COMPACT_ATOMS: atom_id res chain seq x y z
N VAL A 1 7.32 -14.25 7.46
CA VAL A 1 5.95 -14.55 7.93
C VAL A 1 5.02 -13.53 7.32
N GLN A 2 3.95 -13.97 6.68
CA GLN A 2 2.95 -13.11 6.06
C GLN A 2 2.14 -12.38 7.14
N TRP A 3 1.68 -11.16 6.86
CA TRP A 3 0.91 -10.39 7.83
C TRP A 3 -0.37 -11.09 8.29
N SER A 4 -0.96 -11.95 7.46
CA SER A 4 -2.12 -12.78 7.84
C SER A 4 -1.84 -13.79 8.96
N GLU A 5 -0.57 -14.09 9.21
CA GLU A 5 -0.08 -14.99 10.25
C GLU A 5 0.42 -14.26 11.51
N TRP A 6 0.37 -12.92 11.52
CA TRP A 6 0.75 -12.12 12.67
C TRP A 6 -0.21 -12.31 13.85
N ALA A 7 0.21 -11.90 15.04
CA ALA A 7 -0.66 -11.85 16.21
C ALA A 7 -1.92 -11.01 15.90
N GLU A 8 -3.04 -11.39 16.49
CA GLU A 8 -4.35 -10.86 16.14
C GLU A 8 -4.44 -9.33 16.28
N ASP A 9 -3.85 -8.79 17.33
CA ASP A 9 -3.86 -7.39 17.67
C ASP A 9 -3.22 -6.51 16.59
N ILE A 10 -2.01 -6.87 16.14
CA ILE A 10 -1.33 -6.14 15.07
C ILE A 10 -1.90 -6.49 13.68
N ARG A 11 -2.33 -7.73 13.47
CA ARG A 11 -2.98 -8.16 12.24
C ARG A 11 -4.26 -7.37 11.99
N LEU A 12 -5.05 -7.12 13.03
CA LEU A 12 -6.28 -6.32 12.98
C LEU A 12 -6.05 -4.82 13.23
N ARG A 13 -4.80 -4.41 13.39
CA ARG A 13 -4.40 -3.00 13.57
C ARG A 13 -5.04 -2.35 14.80
N TRP A 14 -5.12 -3.08 15.92
CA TRP A 14 -5.59 -2.49 17.16
C TRP A 14 -4.67 -1.33 17.58
N GLN A 15 -5.25 -0.25 18.06
CA GLN A 15 -4.51 0.98 18.33
C GLN A 15 -3.35 0.78 19.32
N ASN A 16 -3.57 0.03 20.38
CA ASN A 16 -2.54 -0.30 21.36
C ASN A 16 -1.35 -1.08 20.76
N ALA A 17 -1.62 -2.01 19.85
CA ALA A 17 -0.57 -2.74 19.14
C ALA A 17 0.19 -1.83 18.18
N LEU A 18 -0.51 -0.98 17.42
CA LEU A 18 0.13 0.01 16.54
C LEU A 18 1.04 0.95 17.31
N ASP A 19 0.60 1.46 18.47
CA ASP A 19 1.38 2.39 19.30
C ASP A 19 2.62 1.69 19.86
N TYR A 20 2.47 0.46 20.35
CA TYR A 20 3.59 -0.35 20.84
C TYR A 20 4.65 -0.56 19.74
N TYR A 21 4.24 -1.03 18.56
CA TYR A 21 5.19 -1.29 17.48
C TYR A 21 5.78 -0.03 16.87
N ARG A 22 5.09 1.12 16.93
CA ARG A 22 5.68 2.41 16.53
C ARG A 22 6.83 2.84 17.45
N GLU A 23 6.72 2.57 18.74
CA GLU A 23 7.80 2.85 19.69
C GLU A 23 8.95 1.85 19.52
N GLU A 24 8.63 0.56 19.45
CA GLU A 24 9.62 -0.51 19.35
C GLU A 24 10.43 -0.45 18.07
N MET A 25 9.78 -0.12 16.94
CA MET A 25 10.38 -0.07 15.61
C MET A 25 10.59 1.37 15.12
N TYR A 26 10.79 2.29 16.03
CA TYR A 26 10.88 3.72 15.69
C TYR A 26 11.91 4.00 14.59
N PHE A 27 13.13 3.46 14.72
CA PHE A 27 14.21 3.72 13.76
C PHE A 27 13.93 3.10 12.38
N GLU A 28 13.36 1.92 12.34
CA GLU A 28 12.98 1.24 11.09
C GLU A 28 11.89 2.02 10.35
N ILE A 29 10.91 2.49 11.10
CA ILE A 29 9.80 3.29 10.54
C ILE A 29 10.34 4.63 10.02
N GLU A 30 11.12 5.36 10.82
CA GLU A 30 11.73 6.63 10.41
C GLU A 30 12.63 6.46 9.19
N PHE A 31 13.38 5.36 9.11
CA PHE A 31 14.18 5.05 7.93
C PHE A 31 13.31 4.87 6.67
N GLN A 32 12.20 4.13 6.76
CA GLN A 32 11.27 3.96 5.64
C GLN A 32 10.62 5.28 5.23
N GLU A 33 10.21 6.11 6.18
CA GLU A 33 9.67 7.45 5.93
C GLU A 33 10.71 8.34 5.23
N TYR A 34 11.96 8.32 5.68
CA TYR A 34 13.06 9.03 5.04
C TYR A 34 13.28 8.57 3.60
N MET A 35 13.26 7.27 3.33
CA MET A 35 13.39 6.72 1.99
C MET A 35 12.26 7.21 1.06
N GLN A 36 11.01 7.21 1.54
CA GLN A 36 9.85 7.72 0.81
C GLN A 36 9.98 9.23 0.55
N PHE A 37 10.40 9.99 1.54
CA PHE A 37 10.65 11.42 1.40
C PHE A 37 11.72 11.71 0.33
N LYS A 38 12.85 11.00 0.37
CA LYS A 38 13.93 11.14 -0.62
C LYS A 38 13.50 10.76 -2.02
N PHE A 39 12.77 9.66 -2.14
CA PHE A 39 12.20 9.25 -3.42
C PHE A 39 11.30 10.33 -4.00
N ARG A 40 10.36 10.85 -3.20
CA ARG A 40 9.45 11.91 -3.63
C ARG A 40 10.22 13.17 -4.08
N GLN A 41 11.22 13.58 -3.31
CA GLN A 41 12.04 14.75 -3.64
C GLN A 41 12.75 14.58 -4.99
N GLN A 42 13.35 13.44 -5.21
CA GLN A 42 14.06 13.12 -6.47
C GLN A 42 13.07 13.00 -7.64
N TRP A 43 11.96 12.32 -7.43
CA TRP A 43 10.92 12.17 -8.43
C TRP A 43 10.36 13.51 -8.90
N MET A 44 10.05 14.41 -7.97
CA MET A 44 9.53 15.74 -8.32
C MET A 44 10.53 16.57 -9.12
N LYS A 45 11.82 16.48 -8.80
CA LYS A 45 12.88 17.13 -9.56
C LYS A 45 12.98 16.58 -10.99
N LEU A 46 12.96 15.26 -11.12
CA LEU A 46 13.00 14.59 -12.43
C LEU A 46 11.78 14.95 -13.27
N LYS A 47 10.59 14.91 -12.68
CA LYS A 47 9.34 15.27 -13.35
C LYS A 47 9.35 16.72 -13.81
N ALA A 48 9.79 17.65 -12.98
CA ALA A 48 9.90 19.06 -13.34
C ALA A 48 10.87 19.26 -14.52
N TYR A 49 12.04 18.63 -14.45
CA TYR A 49 13.04 18.68 -15.54
C TYR A 49 12.49 18.14 -16.87
N ALA A 50 11.81 17.00 -16.86
CA ALA A 50 11.20 16.43 -18.04
C ALA A 50 10.14 17.37 -18.63
N ASN A 51 9.29 17.93 -17.77
CA ASN A 51 8.22 18.85 -18.21
C ASN A 51 8.78 20.16 -18.82
N GLU A 52 9.88 20.69 -18.27
CA GLU A 52 10.58 21.84 -18.88
C GLU A 52 11.09 21.56 -20.28
N LYS A 53 11.42 20.30 -20.57
CA LYS A 53 11.84 19.84 -21.91
C LYS A 53 10.67 19.46 -22.82
N GLY A 54 9.43 19.70 -22.39
CA GLY A 54 8.23 19.34 -23.14
C GLY A 54 7.90 17.84 -23.11
N ILE A 55 8.53 17.08 -22.23
CA ILE A 55 8.31 15.64 -22.08
C ILE A 55 7.28 15.41 -20.96
N GLN A 56 6.21 14.68 -21.29
CA GLN A 56 5.23 14.22 -20.31
C GLN A 56 5.55 12.78 -19.88
N ILE A 57 5.54 12.55 -18.58
CA ILE A 57 5.73 11.22 -18.00
C ILE A 57 4.35 10.62 -17.76
N ILE A 58 4.05 9.50 -18.42
CA ILE A 58 2.83 8.73 -18.20
C ILE A 58 3.17 7.59 -17.24
N GLY A 59 2.51 7.58 -16.10
CA GLY A 59 2.62 6.49 -15.13
C GLY A 59 1.58 5.41 -15.35
N ASP A 60 1.79 4.27 -14.73
CA ASP A 60 0.83 3.18 -14.67
C ASP A 60 0.49 2.89 -13.20
N ILE A 61 -0.74 2.46 -12.95
CA ILE A 61 -1.18 2.05 -11.62
C ILE A 61 -1.10 0.53 -11.55
N PRO A 62 -0.32 -0.03 -10.62
CA PRO A 62 -0.29 -1.47 -10.42
C PRO A 62 -1.66 -1.94 -9.91
N ILE A 63 -2.46 -2.52 -10.81
CA ILE A 63 -3.80 -3.03 -10.49
C ILE A 63 -3.76 -4.35 -9.72
N TYR A 64 -2.62 -5.03 -9.73
CA TYR A 64 -2.41 -6.26 -8.98
C TYR A 64 -1.50 -5.99 -7.79
N VAL A 65 -2.07 -6.09 -6.60
CA VAL A 65 -1.36 -5.89 -5.34
C VAL A 65 -1.11 -7.23 -4.67
N ALA A 66 0.10 -7.47 -4.19
CA ALA A 66 0.41 -8.70 -3.49
C ALA A 66 -0.38 -8.79 -2.17
N MET A 67 -0.88 -10.00 -1.84
CA MET A 67 -1.56 -10.24 -0.57
C MET A 67 -0.68 -9.85 0.63
N ASP A 68 0.59 -10.19 0.54
CA ASP A 68 1.60 -9.89 1.55
C ASP A 68 2.23 -8.51 1.31
N SER A 69 1.38 -7.49 1.21
CA SER A 69 1.79 -6.10 1.03
C SER A 69 1.26 -5.21 2.15
N ALA A 70 1.92 -4.08 2.34
CA ALA A 70 1.48 -3.05 3.27
C ALA A 70 0.09 -2.51 2.90
N ASP A 71 -0.22 -2.42 1.61
CA ASP A 71 -1.52 -1.91 1.13
C ASP A 71 -2.67 -2.80 1.58
N THR A 72 -2.54 -4.12 1.42
CA THR A 72 -3.57 -5.08 1.84
C THR A 72 -3.73 -5.15 3.35
N TRP A 73 -2.63 -5.04 4.09
CA TRP A 73 -2.68 -4.99 5.56
C TRP A 73 -3.29 -3.68 6.06
N ALA A 74 -2.87 -2.54 5.52
CA ALA A 74 -3.33 -1.23 5.98
C ALA A 74 -4.80 -0.95 5.60
N ASN A 75 -5.23 -1.43 4.43
CA ASN A 75 -6.55 -1.12 3.87
C ASN A 75 -7.31 -2.38 3.40
N PRO A 76 -7.51 -3.40 4.25
CA PRO A 76 -8.09 -4.67 3.83
C PRO A 76 -9.52 -4.54 3.25
N TRP A 77 -10.24 -3.48 3.63
CA TRP A 77 -11.60 -3.22 3.11
C TRP A 77 -11.64 -2.86 1.62
N LEU A 78 -10.52 -2.46 1.02
CA LEU A 78 -10.42 -2.20 -0.42
C LEU A 78 -10.30 -3.49 -1.24
N PHE A 79 -10.01 -4.61 -0.59
CA PHE A 79 -9.72 -5.89 -1.22
C PHE A 79 -10.82 -6.91 -0.91
N LYS A 80 -10.97 -7.90 -1.78
CA LYS A 80 -11.85 -9.05 -1.54
C LYS A 80 -11.14 -10.08 -0.68
N LEU A 81 -11.15 -9.87 0.61
CA LEU A 81 -10.62 -10.80 1.61
C LEU A 81 -11.77 -11.53 2.31
N ASP A 82 -11.51 -12.74 2.81
CA ASP A 82 -12.44 -13.48 3.64
C ASP A 82 -12.46 -12.94 5.09
N GLU A 83 -13.30 -13.52 5.96
CA GLU A 83 -13.43 -13.11 7.36
C GLU A 83 -12.13 -13.25 8.17
N LYS A 84 -11.21 -14.09 7.70
CA LYS A 84 -9.87 -14.26 8.29
C LYS A 84 -8.82 -13.33 7.71
N ASN A 85 -9.24 -12.38 6.87
CA ASN A 85 -8.37 -11.53 6.06
C ASN A 85 -7.41 -12.34 5.17
N CYS A 86 -7.85 -13.52 4.77
CA CYS A 86 -7.14 -14.37 3.83
C CYS A 86 -7.71 -14.17 2.43
N ARG A 87 -6.93 -14.61 1.45
CA ARG A 87 -7.31 -14.53 0.04
C ARG A 87 -8.59 -15.31 -0.23
N HIS A 88 -9.63 -14.68 -0.73
CA HIS A 88 -10.74 -15.41 -1.31
C HIS A 88 -10.23 -16.18 -2.53
N ARG A 89 -10.24 -17.51 -2.45
CA ARG A 89 -9.77 -18.38 -3.53
C ARG A 89 -10.80 -18.38 -4.65
N TRP A 90 -10.66 -17.46 -5.61
CA TRP A 90 -11.33 -17.62 -6.89
C TRP A 90 -10.65 -18.72 -7.70
N PRO A 91 -11.43 -19.54 -8.45
CA PRO A 91 -10.89 -20.65 -9.24
C PRO A 91 -10.00 -20.24 -10.40
N ASP A 92 -10.09 -18.99 -10.83
CA ASP A 92 -9.27 -18.43 -11.89
C ASP A 92 -8.13 -17.58 -11.34
N ALA A 93 -6.94 -17.81 -11.86
CA ALA A 93 -5.70 -17.16 -11.47
C ALA A 93 -5.63 -15.65 -11.79
N SER A 94 -6.75 -15.04 -12.12
CA SER A 94 -6.84 -13.60 -12.38
C SER A 94 -6.90 -12.83 -11.08
N GLY A 95 -5.76 -12.51 -10.57
CA GLY A 95 -5.37 -11.36 -9.75
C GLY A 95 -6.43 -10.68 -8.89
N TRP A 96 -5.94 -10.12 -7.89
CA TRP A 96 -6.48 -9.21 -6.91
C TRP A 96 -7.49 -8.24 -7.49
N ILE A 97 -8.77 -8.37 -7.18
CA ILE A 97 -9.80 -7.44 -7.64
C ILE A 97 -10.13 -6.54 -6.46
N PHE A 98 -9.94 -5.24 -6.64
CA PHE A 98 -10.48 -4.24 -5.72
C PHE A 98 -11.98 -4.48 -5.52
N ARG A 99 -12.43 -4.35 -4.29
CA ARG A 99 -13.85 -4.55 -3.93
C ARG A 99 -14.74 -3.53 -4.63
N ASP A 100 -14.22 -2.32 -4.82
CA ASP A 100 -14.94 -1.22 -5.47
C ASP A 100 -13.95 -0.26 -6.13
N TRP A 101 -14.02 -0.11 -7.44
CA TRP A 101 -13.25 0.87 -8.20
C TRP A 101 -13.57 2.32 -7.82
N SER A 102 -14.78 2.55 -7.29
CA SER A 102 -15.19 3.89 -6.87
C SER A 102 -14.44 4.39 -5.64
N ALA A 103 -13.88 3.48 -4.84
CA ALA A 103 -13.09 3.82 -3.65
C ALA A 103 -11.70 4.37 -3.98
N LEU A 104 -11.20 4.19 -5.22
CA LEU A 104 -9.90 4.71 -5.67
C LEU A 104 -9.91 6.22 -5.98
N GLY A 105 -10.99 6.92 -5.59
CA GLY A 105 -11.13 8.36 -5.83
C GLY A 105 -11.19 8.69 -7.33
N LYS A 106 -12.21 9.37 -7.77
CA LYS A 106 -12.20 9.97 -9.12
C LYS A 106 -10.95 10.83 -9.21
N PRO A 107 -10.16 10.73 -10.29
CA PRO A 107 -9.08 11.67 -10.50
C PRO A 107 -9.69 13.08 -10.40
N ALA A 108 -9.09 13.92 -9.59
CA ALA A 108 -9.42 15.35 -9.60
C ALA A 108 -9.11 15.85 -11.01
N VAL A 109 -10.15 16.22 -11.72
CA VAL A 109 -10.08 16.87 -13.05
C VAL A 109 -9.50 18.25 -12.85
#